data_9206aecea783ca32e72d3e36d5bf05f9
#
_entry.id   9206aecea783ca32e72d3e36d5bf05f9
#
_cell.length_a   1.000
_cell.length_b   1.000
_cell.length_c   1.000
_cell.angle_alpha   90.00
_cell.angle_beta   90.00
_cell.angle_gamma   90.00
#
_symmetry.space_group_name_H-M   'P 1'
#
loop_
_entity.id
_entity.type
_entity.pdbx_description
1 polymer ?
#
loop_
_entity_poly.entity_id
_entity_poly.type
_entity_poly.pdbx_seq_one_letter_code
_entity_poly.pdbx_strand_id
1 'polypeptide(L)'
;LVRSRGLGDVYKRQILIAVLIVTGLLIYKIISSSRKQEGYKRWKAGNRSNTEDITDTEATRKGWFSRYFGASAPITIPWFDEEAVAKCANLLGVKEEVLKEILKDISGHYREFWIGKRKGGYRMISAPDKELKAIQDTINHRVLSFVNIHPAATGFRCKMSISDNVRPHLGKPYVLKTDIHDFFGSVRSPRIRKMFEDMGYPPKIARVLAALCCVHRCLPQGASTSPALSNIISYEMDKKLAALATEYNLVYTRYADDLTFSGDVFPAQQILPLIKQIIREEKFEINHKKTRFLSGHKRKIITGVSISSGVKLTIPKAKKREIRKNVHFILTKELGEHQRRIGSHDPAYLKRLIGTLCYWRSIEPDNVYVSDSIAALKHLERSY
;
A
#
# COMPACT_ATOMS: atom_id res chain seq x y z
N LEU A 1 6.25 66.41 4.26
CA LEU A 1 6.20 65.68 2.96
C LEU A 1 7.43 64.86 2.63
N VAL A 2 8.03 64.10 3.61
CA VAL A 2 9.25 63.28 3.36
C VAL A 2 9.16 61.87 3.97
N ARG A 3 7.97 61.30 4.26
CA ARG A 3 7.85 59.99 4.91
C ARG A 3 7.11 58.89 4.13
N SER A 4 6.77 59.06 2.86
CA SER A 4 6.01 58.05 2.09
C SER A 4 6.80 57.26 1.02
N ARG A 5 8.09 57.61 0.76
CA ARG A 5 8.90 56.91 -0.27
C ARG A 5 9.57 55.64 0.18
N GLY A 6 9.72 55.38 1.48
CA GLY A 6 10.45 54.17 1.97
C GLY A 6 9.64 52.88 2.08
N LEU A 7 8.32 52.96 2.30
CA LEU A 7 7.49 51.78 2.47
C LEU A 7 7.19 51.03 1.15
N GLY A 8 7.10 51.79 0.03
CA GLY A 8 6.84 51.21 -1.29
C GLY A 8 7.99 50.33 -1.83
N ASP A 9 9.22 50.72 -1.52
CA ASP A 9 10.43 49.99 -1.97
C ASP A 9 10.68 48.70 -1.17
N VAL A 10 10.35 48.71 0.12
CA VAL A 10 10.42 47.47 0.94
C VAL A 10 9.39 46.44 0.48
N TYR A 11 8.18 46.88 0.18
CA TYR A 11 7.12 46.00 -0.35
C TYR A 11 7.46 45.44 -1.74
N LYS A 12 8.01 46.25 -2.63
CA LYS A 12 8.47 45.80 -3.97
C LYS A 12 9.59 44.78 -3.85
N ARG A 13 10.57 44.97 -2.94
CA ARG A 13 11.63 44.00 -2.69
C ARG A 13 11.11 42.68 -2.11
N GLN A 14 10.14 42.71 -1.20
CA GLN A 14 9.51 41.50 -0.64
C GLN A 14 8.72 40.73 -1.71
N ILE A 15 7.96 41.42 -2.59
CA ILE A 15 7.28 40.79 -3.71
C ILE A 15 8.28 40.17 -4.70
N LEU A 16 9.36 40.87 -5.00
CA LEU A 16 10.40 40.35 -5.90
C LEU A 16 11.08 39.08 -5.35
N ILE A 17 11.38 39.05 -4.06
CA ILE A 17 11.93 37.88 -3.37
C ILE A 17 10.92 36.72 -3.39
N ALA A 18 9.66 36.97 -3.11
CA ALA A 18 8.61 35.96 -3.16
C ALA A 18 8.44 35.37 -4.58
N VAL A 19 8.48 36.21 -5.62
CA VAL A 19 8.42 35.77 -7.00
C VAL A 19 9.66 34.95 -7.38
N LEU A 20 10.85 35.33 -6.95
CA LEU A 20 12.08 34.56 -7.20
C LEU A 20 12.07 33.19 -6.50
N ILE A 21 11.53 33.10 -5.29
CA ILE A 21 11.37 31.82 -4.56
C ILE A 21 10.37 30.92 -5.29
N VAL A 22 9.22 31.46 -5.71
CA VAL A 22 8.18 30.68 -6.43
C VAL A 22 8.66 30.20 -7.80
N THR A 23 9.35 31.07 -8.54
CA THR A 23 9.96 30.68 -9.83
C THR A 23 11.09 29.68 -9.67
N GLY A 24 11.93 29.81 -8.65
CA GLY A 24 12.97 28.83 -8.30
C GLY A 24 12.38 27.46 -7.95
N LEU A 25 11.30 27.42 -7.18
CA LEU A 25 10.59 26.17 -6.84
C LEU A 25 9.90 25.54 -8.07
N LEU A 26 9.36 26.34 -8.97
CA LEU A 26 8.79 25.85 -10.23
C LEU A 26 9.86 25.27 -11.16
N ILE A 27 10.97 25.96 -11.33
CA ILE A 27 12.12 25.50 -12.12
C ILE A 27 12.69 24.21 -11.52
N TYR A 28 12.85 24.14 -10.19
CA TYR A 28 13.28 22.92 -9.51
C TYR A 28 12.33 21.74 -9.74
N LYS A 29 10.98 21.97 -9.70
CA LYS A 29 9.99 20.94 -10.02
C LYS A 29 10.08 20.46 -11.48
N ILE A 30 10.29 21.38 -12.43
CA ILE A 30 10.41 21.04 -13.85
C ILE A 30 11.70 20.23 -14.11
N ILE A 31 12.84 20.67 -13.57
CA ILE A 31 14.14 19.98 -13.70
C ILE A 31 14.08 18.60 -13.04
N SER A 32 13.48 18.51 -11.86
CA SER A 32 13.27 17.24 -11.13
C SER A 32 12.36 16.26 -11.90
N SER A 33 11.32 16.77 -12.59
CA SER A 33 10.44 15.97 -13.43
C SER A 33 11.13 15.48 -14.71
N SER A 34 11.93 16.35 -15.38
CA SER A 34 12.68 16.01 -16.57
C SER A 34 13.78 14.98 -16.29
N ARG A 35 14.51 15.13 -15.18
CA ARG A 35 15.53 14.14 -14.75
C ARG A 35 14.92 12.76 -14.45
N LYS A 36 13.71 12.70 -13.92
CA LYS A 36 12.95 11.44 -13.74
C LYS A 36 12.58 10.77 -15.07
N GLN A 37 12.25 11.55 -16.10
CA GLN A 37 11.94 11.02 -17.43
C GLN A 37 13.18 10.53 -18.18
N GLU A 38 14.32 11.22 -18.07
CA GLU A 38 15.58 10.79 -18.69
C GLU A 38 16.15 9.54 -18.03
N GLY A 39 16.11 9.44 -16.70
CA GLY A 39 16.49 8.22 -15.97
C GLY A 39 15.67 7.01 -16.41
N TYR A 40 14.36 7.19 -16.64
CA TYR A 40 13.49 6.15 -17.17
C TYR A 40 13.84 5.75 -18.62
N LYS A 41 14.13 6.72 -19.50
CA LYS A 41 14.52 6.44 -20.90
C LYS A 41 15.84 5.67 -20.97
N ARG A 42 16.85 6.04 -20.16
CA ARG A 42 18.15 5.34 -20.09
C ARG A 42 18.01 3.92 -19.53
N TRP A 43 17.19 3.72 -18.50
CA TRP A 43 16.90 2.38 -17.97
C TRP A 43 16.19 1.50 -19.00
N LYS A 44 15.21 2.05 -19.76
CA LYS A 44 14.50 1.32 -20.81
C LYS A 44 15.39 0.96 -22.00
N ALA A 45 16.40 1.78 -22.32
CA ALA A 45 17.37 1.51 -23.36
C ALA A 45 18.40 0.45 -22.93
N GLY A 46 18.84 0.45 -21.65
CA GLY A 46 19.80 -0.53 -21.11
C GLY A 46 19.22 -1.93 -20.90
N ASN A 47 17.89 -2.08 -20.79
CA ASN A 47 17.26 -3.37 -20.50
C ASN A 47 16.82 -4.14 -21.76
N ARG A 48 17.24 -3.73 -22.95
CA ARG A 48 16.97 -4.45 -24.21
C ARG A 48 18.04 -5.46 -24.63
N SER A 49 19.13 -5.56 -23.90
CA SER A 49 20.19 -6.55 -24.16
C SER A 49 20.73 -7.07 -22.84
N ASN A 50 20.49 -8.34 -22.60
CA ASN A 50 21.10 -9.28 -21.66
C ASN A 50 20.20 -9.75 -20.52
N THR A 51 19.63 -10.92 -20.75
CA THR A 51 19.36 -11.93 -19.73
C THR A 51 20.66 -12.67 -19.43
N GLU A 52 21.58 -12.04 -18.69
CA GLU A 52 22.70 -12.71 -18.06
C GLU A 52 22.83 -12.21 -16.63
N ASP A 53 23.15 -13.13 -15.74
CA ASP A 53 23.26 -12.98 -14.30
C ASP A 53 24.00 -11.69 -13.90
N ILE A 54 23.27 -10.71 -13.35
CA ILE A 54 23.88 -9.57 -12.69
C ILE A 54 24.07 -9.96 -11.22
N THR A 55 25.28 -10.36 -10.90
CA THR A 55 25.75 -10.37 -9.51
C THR A 55 25.76 -8.92 -9.02
N ASP A 56 24.84 -8.63 -8.09
CA ASP A 56 24.68 -7.32 -7.44
C ASP A 56 25.96 -7.01 -6.63
N THR A 57 26.84 -6.19 -7.14
CA THR A 57 28.00 -5.75 -6.40
C THR A 57 27.65 -4.57 -5.49
N GLU A 58 28.20 -4.58 -4.28
CA GLU A 58 27.98 -3.59 -3.20
C GLU A 58 28.22 -2.12 -3.66
N ALA A 59 29.04 -1.91 -4.67
CA ALA A 59 29.31 -0.61 -5.28
C ALA A 59 28.10 -0.01 -6.05
N THR A 60 27.30 -0.85 -6.70
CA THR A 60 26.07 -0.44 -7.42
C THR A 60 24.98 -0.01 -6.45
N ARG A 61 24.94 -0.62 -5.28
CA ARG A 61 23.98 -0.37 -4.21
C ARG A 61 24.20 1.00 -3.54
N LYS A 62 25.46 1.37 -3.24
CA LYS A 62 25.82 2.67 -2.62
C LYS A 62 25.64 3.87 -3.58
N GLY A 63 26.01 3.72 -4.85
CA GLY A 63 25.93 4.81 -5.82
C GLY A 63 24.53 5.22 -6.22
N TRP A 64 23.57 4.31 -6.15
CA TRP A 64 22.18 4.57 -6.51
C TRP A 64 21.40 5.26 -5.39
N PHE A 65 21.62 4.87 -4.13
CA PHE A 65 20.94 5.43 -2.96
C PHE A 65 21.29 6.92 -2.76
N SER A 66 22.55 7.29 -2.92
CA SER A 66 23.00 8.68 -2.77
C SER A 66 22.44 9.61 -3.85
N ARG A 67 22.12 9.08 -5.03
CA ARG A 67 21.64 9.86 -6.17
C ARG A 67 20.17 10.23 -6.11
N TYR A 68 19.34 9.49 -5.36
CA TYR A 68 17.89 9.68 -5.28
C TYR A 68 17.38 10.23 -3.94
N PHE A 69 18.11 10.02 -2.85
CA PHE A 69 17.66 10.40 -1.49
C PHE A 69 18.57 11.47 -0.83
N GLY A 70 19.56 11.99 -1.55
CA GLY A 70 20.62 12.80 -0.95
C GLY A 70 21.48 11.91 -0.04
N ALA A 71 22.75 12.22 0.11
CA ALA A 71 23.64 11.53 1.06
C ALA A 71 23.21 11.82 2.50
N SER A 72 22.13 11.20 2.95
CA SER A 72 21.93 11.02 4.37
C SER A 72 22.95 9.97 4.79
N ALA A 73 23.89 10.38 5.64
CA ALA A 73 24.80 9.48 6.32
C ALA A 73 24.05 8.23 6.77
N PRO A 74 24.68 7.03 6.74
CA PRO A 74 24.07 5.84 7.32
C PRO A 74 23.55 6.24 8.67
N ILE A 75 22.23 6.08 8.89
CA ILE A 75 21.62 6.35 10.19
C ILE A 75 22.23 5.29 11.09
N THR A 76 23.38 5.61 11.68
CA THR A 76 23.89 4.89 12.83
C THR A 76 22.82 5.08 13.89
N ILE A 77 22.02 4.04 14.09
CA ILE A 77 21.00 4.05 15.12
C ILE A 77 21.78 4.13 16.44
N PRO A 78 21.69 5.23 17.18
CA PRO A 78 22.46 5.35 18.40
C PRO A 78 21.92 4.35 19.39
N TRP A 79 22.75 3.32 19.70
CA TRP A 79 22.74 2.56 20.93
C TRP A 79 21.38 2.01 21.37
N PHE A 80 21.05 0.82 20.93
CA PHE A 80 20.07 0.02 21.66
C PHE A 80 20.68 -0.36 23.01
N ASP A 81 19.91 -0.18 24.05
CA ASP A 81 20.24 -0.66 25.37
C ASP A 81 20.35 -2.20 25.33
N GLU A 82 21.48 -2.76 25.78
CA GLU A 82 21.74 -4.20 25.69
C GLU A 82 20.71 -5.02 26.46
N GLU A 83 20.29 -4.54 27.63
CA GLU A 83 19.26 -5.20 28.43
C GLU A 83 17.92 -5.21 27.68
N ALA A 84 17.57 -4.13 26.97
CA ALA A 84 16.36 -4.08 26.17
C ALA A 84 16.42 -5.04 24.97
N VAL A 85 17.60 -5.20 24.35
CA VAL A 85 17.81 -6.17 23.27
C VAL A 85 17.67 -7.60 23.79
N ALA A 86 18.28 -7.92 24.92
CA ALA A 86 18.16 -9.24 25.56
C ALA A 86 16.69 -9.56 25.91
N LYS A 87 15.96 -8.61 26.50
CA LYS A 87 14.52 -8.76 26.79
C LYS A 87 13.69 -8.96 25.52
N CYS A 88 13.98 -8.22 24.44
CA CYS A 88 13.32 -8.42 23.15
C CYS A 88 13.66 -9.78 22.54
N ALA A 89 14.90 -10.23 22.63
CA ALA A 89 15.32 -11.55 22.14
C ALA A 89 14.52 -12.67 22.84
N ASN A 90 14.40 -12.57 24.17
CA ASN A 90 13.55 -13.49 24.96
C ASN A 90 12.08 -13.42 24.56
N LEU A 91 11.50 -12.22 24.45
CA LEU A 91 10.11 -12.02 24.02
C LEU A 91 9.83 -12.66 22.66
N LEU A 92 10.76 -12.50 21.73
CA LEU A 92 10.64 -13.00 20.37
C LEU A 92 11.11 -14.45 20.21
N GLY A 93 11.80 -15.01 21.20
CA GLY A 93 12.36 -16.38 21.15
C GLY A 93 13.45 -16.53 20.10
N VAL A 94 14.27 -15.50 19.94
CA VAL A 94 15.45 -15.48 19.05
C VAL A 94 16.73 -15.33 19.84
N LYS A 95 17.86 -15.73 19.27
CA LYS A 95 19.16 -15.53 19.90
C LYS A 95 19.51 -14.04 19.94
N GLU A 96 20.09 -13.59 21.03
CA GLU A 96 20.44 -12.18 21.25
C GLU A 96 21.45 -11.70 20.20
N GLU A 97 22.41 -12.54 19.83
CA GLU A 97 23.44 -12.22 18.83
C GLU A 97 22.83 -11.93 17.45
N VAL A 98 21.82 -12.72 17.04
CA VAL A 98 21.09 -12.52 15.78
C VAL A 98 20.34 -11.19 15.82
N LEU A 99 19.69 -10.89 16.94
CA LEU A 99 18.97 -9.63 17.08
C LEU A 99 19.91 -8.42 17.08
N LYS A 100 21.07 -8.53 17.75
CA LYS A 100 22.13 -7.51 17.75
C LYS A 100 22.65 -7.25 16.33
N GLU A 101 22.90 -8.32 15.56
CA GLU A 101 23.40 -8.18 14.18
C GLU A 101 22.39 -7.47 13.27
N ILE A 102 21.13 -7.86 13.32
CA ILE A 102 20.07 -7.19 12.55
C ILE A 102 19.93 -5.72 12.94
N LEU A 103 20.00 -5.39 14.23
CA LEU A 103 19.88 -4.03 14.73
C LEU A 103 21.05 -3.12 14.34
N LYS A 104 22.24 -3.67 14.03
CA LYS A 104 23.39 -2.88 13.52
C LYS A 104 23.11 -2.29 12.14
N ASP A 105 22.47 -3.03 11.25
CA ASP A 105 22.10 -2.56 9.89
C ASP A 105 20.75 -3.13 9.43
N ILE A 106 19.66 -2.62 10.00
CA ILE A 106 18.31 -3.03 9.60
C ILE A 106 18.06 -2.80 8.10
N SER A 107 18.66 -1.76 7.53
CA SER A 107 18.49 -1.44 6.11
C SER A 107 19.09 -2.50 5.21
N GLY A 108 20.20 -3.11 5.61
CA GLY A 108 20.86 -4.21 4.91
C GLY A 108 20.02 -5.47 4.82
N HIS A 109 19.09 -5.67 5.76
CA HIS A 109 18.15 -6.78 5.76
C HIS A 109 16.91 -6.56 4.88
N TYR A 110 16.84 -5.48 4.08
CA TYR A 110 15.77 -5.24 3.12
C TYR A 110 16.29 -5.25 1.69
N ARG A 111 15.63 -6.03 0.83
CA ARG A 111 15.79 -5.96 -0.62
C ARG A 111 14.77 -4.99 -1.20
N GLU A 112 15.22 -3.93 -1.87
CA GLU A 112 14.37 -2.92 -2.46
C GLU A 112 14.28 -3.05 -3.97
N PHE A 113 13.06 -3.00 -4.51
CA PHE A 113 12.81 -3.06 -5.95
C PHE A 113 11.51 -2.37 -6.32
N TRP A 114 11.39 -2.01 -7.60
CA TRP A 114 10.24 -1.28 -8.11
C TRP A 114 9.28 -2.19 -8.85
N ILE A 115 7.96 -2.04 -8.56
CA ILE A 115 6.89 -2.72 -9.28
C ILE A 115 6.06 -1.68 -10.02
N GLY A 116 5.78 -1.93 -11.32
CA GLY A 116 4.92 -1.08 -12.14
C GLY A 116 3.46 -1.11 -11.66
N LYS A 117 2.83 0.05 -11.55
CA LYS A 117 1.39 0.16 -11.25
C LYS A 117 0.58 0.06 -12.54
N ARG A 118 -0.61 -0.57 -12.48
CA ARG A 118 -1.51 -0.75 -13.65
C ARG A 118 -1.88 0.56 -14.37
N LYS A 119 -1.94 1.69 -13.65
CA LYS A 119 -2.32 3.00 -14.19
C LYS A 119 -1.12 3.91 -14.47
N GLY A 120 0.07 3.33 -14.56
CA GLY A 120 1.33 4.04 -14.72
C GLY A 120 1.99 4.41 -13.39
N GLY A 121 3.30 4.69 -13.46
CA GLY A 121 4.16 4.92 -12.29
C GLY A 121 4.62 3.62 -11.62
N TYR A 122 5.42 3.77 -10.58
CA TYR A 122 6.06 2.67 -9.87
C TYR A 122 5.73 2.70 -8.39
N ARG A 123 5.91 1.56 -7.74
CA ARG A 123 5.79 1.37 -6.30
C ARG A 123 7.09 0.72 -5.82
N MET A 124 7.73 1.32 -4.85
CA MET A 124 8.89 0.71 -4.18
C MET A 124 8.40 -0.36 -3.21
N ILE A 125 8.99 -1.53 -3.29
CA ILE A 125 8.80 -2.62 -2.35
C ILE A 125 10.11 -2.81 -1.60
N SER A 126 10.05 -2.80 -0.28
CA SER A 126 11.14 -3.12 0.61
C SER A 126 10.80 -4.46 1.27
N ALA A 127 11.30 -5.55 0.70
CA ALA A 127 11.05 -6.89 1.20
C ALA A 127 12.14 -7.27 2.20
N PRO A 128 11.79 -7.67 3.43
CA PRO A 128 12.77 -8.16 4.40
C PRO A 128 13.38 -9.49 3.92
N ASP A 129 14.62 -9.76 4.27
CA ASP A 129 15.23 -11.07 4.09
C ASP A 129 14.57 -12.14 4.99
N LYS A 130 15.06 -13.37 4.92
CA LYS A 130 14.45 -14.48 5.65
C LYS A 130 14.54 -14.31 7.17
N GLU A 131 15.65 -13.78 7.67
CA GLU A 131 15.90 -13.63 9.12
C GLU A 131 15.03 -12.54 9.72
N LEU A 132 15.06 -11.33 9.15
CA LEU A 132 14.22 -10.22 9.60
C LEU A 132 12.73 -10.54 9.41
N LYS A 133 12.36 -11.23 8.32
CA LYS A 133 10.99 -11.66 8.09
C LYS A 133 10.51 -12.62 9.17
N ALA A 134 11.32 -13.61 9.59
CA ALA A 134 10.95 -14.53 10.66
C ALA A 134 10.73 -13.80 12.00
N ILE A 135 11.55 -12.81 12.31
CA ILE A 135 11.37 -11.96 13.49
C ILE A 135 10.07 -11.15 13.38
N GLN A 136 9.80 -10.54 12.23
CA GLN A 136 8.55 -9.80 12.00
C GLN A 136 7.31 -10.69 12.07
N ASP A 137 7.38 -11.92 11.55
CA ASP A 137 6.30 -12.89 11.67
C ASP A 137 6.06 -13.26 13.16
N THR A 138 7.14 -13.37 13.95
CA THR A 138 7.05 -13.60 15.40
C THR A 138 6.43 -12.40 16.13
N ILE A 139 6.80 -11.16 15.77
CA ILE A 139 6.17 -9.93 16.31
C ILE A 139 4.67 -9.94 16.00
N ASN A 140 4.27 -10.27 14.76
CA ASN A 140 2.86 -10.39 14.41
C ASN A 140 2.12 -11.38 15.31
N HIS A 141 2.71 -12.57 15.51
CA HIS A 141 2.06 -13.66 16.24
C HIS A 141 2.04 -13.42 17.76
N ARG A 142 3.16 -13.01 18.35
CA ARG A 142 3.31 -12.92 19.82
C ARG A 142 2.90 -11.56 20.39
N VAL A 143 2.95 -10.50 19.59
CA VAL A 143 2.76 -9.12 20.07
C VAL A 143 1.50 -8.49 19.47
N LEU A 144 1.34 -8.53 18.13
CA LEU A 144 0.29 -7.78 17.46
C LEU A 144 -1.05 -8.52 17.34
N SER A 145 -1.03 -9.87 17.38
CA SER A 145 -2.26 -10.68 17.19
C SER A 145 -3.35 -10.47 18.24
N PHE A 146 -2.98 -9.96 19.42
CA PHE A 146 -3.89 -9.71 20.54
C PHE A 146 -4.49 -8.30 20.53
N VAL A 147 -4.03 -7.43 19.64
CA VAL A 147 -4.48 -6.04 19.59
C VAL A 147 -5.79 -5.94 18.81
N ASN A 148 -6.76 -5.24 19.39
CA ASN A 148 -8.05 -5.02 18.75
C ASN A 148 -7.89 -4.11 17.51
N ILE A 149 -8.48 -4.55 16.42
CA ILE A 149 -8.60 -3.79 15.18
C ILE A 149 -10.05 -3.35 15.02
N HIS A 150 -10.27 -2.10 14.60
CA HIS A 150 -11.62 -1.56 14.43
C HIS A 150 -12.43 -2.40 13.42
N PRO A 151 -13.71 -2.70 13.67
CA PRO A 151 -14.52 -3.56 12.80
C PRO A 151 -14.64 -3.06 11.35
N ALA A 152 -14.60 -1.75 11.11
CA ALA A 152 -14.64 -1.17 9.78
C ALA A 152 -13.37 -1.48 8.94
N ALA A 153 -12.23 -1.80 9.58
CA ALA A 153 -11.02 -2.23 8.90
C ALA A 153 -11.14 -3.71 8.51
N THR A 154 -11.39 -3.98 7.25
CA THR A 154 -11.59 -5.33 6.70
C THR A 154 -10.37 -5.89 5.98
N GLY A 155 -9.46 -5.03 5.50
CA GLY A 155 -8.21 -5.43 4.87
C GLY A 155 -7.18 -5.93 5.88
N PHE A 156 -6.34 -6.88 5.48
CA PHE A 156 -5.25 -7.44 6.29
C PHE A 156 -5.69 -8.13 7.58
N ARG A 157 -6.89 -8.66 7.62
CA ARG A 157 -7.41 -9.39 8.77
C ARG A 157 -7.59 -10.86 8.47
N CYS A 158 -7.22 -11.70 9.44
CA CYS A 158 -7.50 -13.13 9.38
C CYS A 158 -9.02 -13.36 9.28
N LYS A 159 -9.44 -14.36 8.49
CA LYS A 159 -10.85 -14.74 8.26
C LYS A 159 -11.74 -13.66 7.62
N MET A 160 -11.17 -12.52 7.19
CA MET A 160 -11.88 -11.50 6.42
C MET A 160 -11.53 -11.59 4.95
N SER A 161 -12.51 -11.41 4.09
CA SER A 161 -12.39 -11.42 2.64
C SER A 161 -12.69 -10.05 2.03
N ILE A 162 -12.42 -9.92 0.76
CA ILE A 162 -12.83 -8.74 0.00
C ILE A 162 -14.37 -8.58 -0.04
N SER A 163 -15.11 -9.70 0.03
CA SER A 163 -16.57 -9.69 0.08
C SER A 163 -17.09 -9.02 1.37
N ASP A 164 -16.41 -9.21 2.50
CA ASP A 164 -16.79 -8.60 3.77
C ASP A 164 -16.63 -7.08 3.75
N ASN A 165 -15.62 -6.59 3.00
CA ASN A 165 -15.47 -5.16 2.74
C ASN A 165 -16.60 -4.58 1.88
N VAL A 166 -17.10 -5.35 0.93
CA VAL A 166 -17.99 -4.85 -0.13
C VAL A 166 -19.46 -5.06 0.19
N ARG A 167 -19.79 -6.17 0.85
CA ARG A 167 -21.17 -6.59 1.16
C ARG A 167 -22.01 -5.54 1.88
N PRO A 168 -21.51 -4.79 2.88
CA PRO A 168 -22.29 -3.74 3.55
C PRO A 168 -22.75 -2.61 2.63
N HIS A 169 -22.07 -2.41 1.49
CA HIS A 169 -22.40 -1.36 0.50
C HIS A 169 -23.36 -1.82 -0.60
N LEU A 170 -23.77 -3.09 -0.58
CA LEU A 170 -24.68 -3.64 -1.59
C LEU A 170 -26.05 -2.97 -1.52
N GLY A 171 -26.62 -2.63 -2.66
CA GLY A 171 -27.92 -1.93 -2.76
C GLY A 171 -27.85 -0.40 -2.53
N LYS A 172 -26.73 0.14 -2.04
CA LYS A 172 -26.63 1.58 -1.78
C LYS A 172 -26.49 2.39 -3.07
N PRO A 173 -27.39 3.40 -3.29
CA PRO A 173 -27.36 4.21 -4.51
C PRO A 173 -26.18 5.15 -4.59
N TYR A 174 -25.67 5.64 -3.45
CA TYR A 174 -24.55 6.57 -3.38
C TYR A 174 -23.34 5.93 -2.74
N VAL A 175 -22.16 6.09 -3.37
CA VAL A 175 -20.89 5.57 -2.87
C VAL A 175 -19.81 6.64 -3.03
N LEU A 176 -19.18 7.02 -1.92
CA LEU A 176 -17.95 7.78 -1.90
C LEU A 176 -16.78 6.83 -1.69
N LYS A 177 -15.80 6.90 -2.56
CA LYS A 177 -14.52 6.18 -2.43
C LYS A 177 -13.39 7.17 -2.33
N THR A 178 -12.49 6.96 -1.39
CA THR A 178 -11.28 7.74 -1.28
C THR A 178 -10.12 6.83 -0.85
N ASP A 179 -8.90 7.31 -0.97
CA ASP A 179 -7.68 6.53 -0.75
C ASP A 179 -6.73 7.38 0.09
N ILE A 180 -6.06 6.78 1.04
CA ILE A 180 -5.04 7.46 1.84
C ILE A 180 -3.76 7.54 1.00
N HIS A 181 -3.18 8.75 0.94
CA HIS A 181 -1.94 8.97 0.23
C HIS A 181 -0.79 8.35 1.02
N ASP A 182 0.06 7.56 0.32
CA ASP A 182 1.25 6.90 0.87
C ASP A 182 1.02 6.26 2.25
N PHE A 183 -0.01 5.41 2.35
CA PHE A 183 -0.54 4.89 3.61
C PHE A 183 0.53 4.31 4.55
N PHE A 184 1.40 3.42 4.06
CA PHE A 184 2.48 2.85 4.87
C PHE A 184 3.59 3.86 5.16
N GLY A 185 4.05 4.60 4.14
CA GLY A 185 5.13 5.58 4.29
C GLY A 185 4.77 6.76 5.18
N SER A 186 3.47 7.08 5.34
CA SER A 186 3.00 8.12 6.26
C SER A 186 3.09 7.71 7.73
N VAL A 187 3.14 6.40 8.02
CA VAL A 187 3.28 5.88 9.39
C VAL A 187 4.75 5.86 9.79
N ARG A 188 5.17 6.86 10.56
CA ARG A 188 6.55 7.05 10.98
C ARG A 188 6.92 6.25 12.22
N SER A 189 8.21 5.86 12.33
CA SER A 189 8.76 5.09 13.45
C SER A 189 8.43 5.63 14.84
N PRO A 190 8.44 6.96 15.13
CA PRO A 190 8.02 7.48 16.43
C PRO A 190 6.57 7.14 16.79
N ARG A 191 5.67 7.10 15.80
CA ARG A 191 4.27 6.73 16.02
C ARG A 191 4.12 5.23 16.35
N ILE A 192 4.95 4.39 15.70
CA ILE A 192 4.99 2.96 15.98
C ILE A 192 5.57 2.70 17.37
N ARG A 193 6.66 3.40 17.74
CA ARG A 193 7.21 3.32 19.08
C ARG A 193 6.18 3.72 20.14
N LYS A 194 5.50 4.85 19.97
CA LYS A 194 4.44 5.31 20.87
C LYS A 194 3.33 4.26 21.00
N MET A 195 2.93 3.64 19.92
CA MET A 195 1.94 2.55 19.92
C MET A 195 2.40 1.38 20.82
N PHE A 196 3.66 0.94 20.71
CA PHE A 196 4.17 -0.11 21.59
C PHE A 196 4.26 0.36 23.06
N GLU A 197 4.61 1.63 23.31
CA GLU A 197 4.58 2.21 24.66
C GLU A 197 3.15 2.20 25.23
N ASP A 198 2.14 2.56 24.42
CA ASP A 198 0.73 2.55 24.81
C ASP A 198 0.19 1.11 25.04
N MET A 199 0.82 0.10 24.46
CA MET A 199 0.58 -1.32 24.75
C MET A 199 1.22 -1.78 26.07
N GLY A 200 1.96 -0.92 26.76
CA GLY A 200 2.62 -1.22 28.03
C GLY A 200 4.08 -1.66 27.92
N TYR A 201 4.68 -1.64 26.74
CA TYR A 201 6.11 -1.94 26.61
C TYR A 201 6.98 -0.77 27.10
N PRO A 202 8.05 -1.05 27.91
CA PRO A 202 9.01 -0.02 28.30
C PRO A 202 9.59 0.71 27.08
N PRO A 203 9.90 2.02 27.19
CA PRO A 203 10.33 2.85 26.04
C PRO A 203 11.55 2.31 25.28
N LYS A 204 12.49 1.64 25.98
CA LYS A 204 13.67 1.03 25.39
C LYS A 204 13.29 -0.22 24.54
N ILE A 205 12.38 -1.05 25.03
CA ILE A 205 11.86 -2.22 24.32
C ILE A 205 10.99 -1.77 23.13
N ALA A 206 10.10 -0.80 23.32
CA ALA A 206 9.27 -0.24 22.26
C ALA A 206 10.12 0.34 21.10
N ARG A 207 11.30 0.91 21.43
CA ARG A 207 12.26 1.38 20.41
C ARG A 207 12.82 0.24 19.58
N VAL A 208 13.21 -0.88 20.19
CA VAL A 208 13.70 -2.07 19.49
C VAL A 208 12.62 -2.66 18.59
N LEU A 209 11.41 -2.88 19.13
CA LEU A 209 10.28 -3.41 18.35
C LEU A 209 9.92 -2.51 17.16
N ALA A 210 9.90 -1.19 17.37
CA ALA A 210 9.64 -0.24 16.29
C ALA A 210 10.73 -0.25 15.21
N ALA A 211 12.00 -0.40 15.60
CA ALA A 211 13.11 -0.49 14.67
C ALA A 211 13.01 -1.73 13.77
N LEU A 212 12.69 -2.90 14.33
CA LEU A 212 12.51 -4.16 13.59
C LEU A 212 11.34 -4.11 12.58
N CYS A 213 10.39 -3.20 12.77
CA CYS A 213 9.21 -3.04 11.92
C CYS A 213 9.35 -1.93 10.87
N CYS A 214 10.42 -1.13 10.90
CA CYS A 214 10.59 0.05 10.06
C CYS A 214 11.86 -0.01 9.21
N VAL A 215 11.78 0.57 8.03
CA VAL A 215 12.95 0.98 7.23
C VAL A 215 12.75 2.43 6.80
N HIS A 216 13.82 3.20 6.61
CA HIS A 216 13.74 4.63 6.28
C HIS A 216 12.80 5.44 7.21
N ARG A 217 12.75 5.06 8.49
CA ARG A 217 11.93 5.68 9.54
C ARG A 217 10.42 5.62 9.30
N CYS A 218 9.92 4.69 8.50
CA CYS A 218 8.50 4.47 8.25
C CYS A 218 8.19 2.98 8.03
N LEU A 219 6.89 2.63 7.96
CA LEU A 219 6.47 1.29 7.59
C LEU A 219 6.80 1.00 6.12
N PRO A 220 7.54 -0.07 5.83
CA PRO A 220 7.83 -0.47 4.45
C PRO A 220 6.65 -1.15 3.77
N GLN A 221 6.53 -0.97 2.46
CA GLN A 221 5.69 -1.84 1.65
C GLN A 221 6.43 -3.16 1.38
N GLY A 222 6.06 -4.22 2.06
CA GLY A 222 6.65 -5.54 1.88
C GLY A 222 7.01 -6.25 3.18
N ALA A 223 7.10 -5.53 4.31
CA ALA A 223 7.32 -6.15 5.61
C ALA A 223 6.07 -6.89 6.11
N SER A 224 6.28 -8.00 6.80
CA SER A 224 5.20 -8.80 7.37
C SER A 224 4.37 -8.05 8.43
N THR A 225 4.99 -7.12 9.17
CA THR A 225 4.34 -6.36 10.25
C THR A 225 3.54 -5.15 9.77
N SER A 226 3.88 -4.58 8.61
CA SER A 226 3.27 -3.34 8.12
C SER A 226 1.74 -3.41 8.01
N PRO A 227 1.11 -4.49 7.54
CA PRO A 227 -0.35 -4.61 7.48
C PRO A 227 -1.03 -4.54 8.84
N ALA A 228 -0.54 -5.28 9.84
CA ALA A 228 -1.10 -5.30 11.18
C ALA A 228 -0.92 -3.94 11.89
N LEU A 229 0.30 -3.39 11.85
CA LEU A 229 0.63 -2.10 12.44
C LEU A 229 -0.19 -0.95 11.84
N SER A 230 -0.38 -0.96 10.53
CA SER A 230 -1.20 0.06 9.87
C SER A 230 -2.66 0.03 10.33
N ASN A 231 -3.24 -1.16 10.55
CA ASN A 231 -4.58 -1.31 11.08
C ASN A 231 -4.70 -0.83 12.53
N ILE A 232 -3.73 -1.19 13.39
CA ILE A 232 -3.71 -0.79 14.80
C ILE A 232 -3.61 0.74 14.92
N ILE A 233 -2.67 1.34 14.19
CA ILE A 233 -2.46 2.79 14.21
C ILE A 233 -3.65 3.58 13.64
N SER A 234 -4.40 2.99 12.72
CA SER A 234 -5.61 3.61 12.16
C SER A 234 -6.86 3.41 13.02
N TYR A 235 -6.78 2.78 14.19
CA TYR A 235 -7.94 2.48 15.01
C TYR A 235 -8.78 3.72 15.37
N GLU A 236 -8.15 4.78 15.85
CA GLU A 236 -8.85 6.02 16.23
C GLU A 236 -9.42 6.76 15.01
N MET A 237 -8.73 6.73 13.88
CA MET A 237 -9.25 7.23 12.62
C MET A 237 -10.52 6.48 12.22
N ASP A 238 -10.48 5.15 12.23
CA ASP A 238 -11.63 4.32 11.87
C ASP A 238 -12.81 4.54 12.82
N LYS A 239 -12.57 4.68 14.13
CA LYS A 239 -13.56 4.97 15.15
C LYS A 239 -14.27 6.30 14.89
N LYS A 240 -13.52 7.37 14.62
CA LYS A 240 -14.08 8.70 14.30
C LYS A 240 -14.85 8.67 12.97
N LEU A 241 -14.33 8.01 11.94
CA LEU A 241 -15.00 7.88 10.65
C LEU A 241 -16.25 7.01 10.71
N ALA A 242 -16.25 5.96 11.53
CA ALA A 242 -17.44 5.15 11.77
C ALA A 242 -18.52 5.91 12.52
N ALA A 243 -18.15 6.70 13.53
CA ALA A 243 -19.08 7.57 14.25
C ALA A 243 -19.72 8.61 13.30
N LEU A 244 -18.92 9.30 12.48
CA LEU A 244 -19.41 10.21 11.45
C LEU A 244 -20.36 9.49 10.48
N ALA A 245 -19.99 8.29 10.02
CA ALA A 245 -20.86 7.53 9.13
C ALA A 245 -22.20 7.19 9.78
N THR A 246 -22.20 6.81 11.04
CA THR A 246 -23.42 6.52 11.80
C THR A 246 -24.31 7.76 11.93
N GLU A 247 -23.75 8.91 12.24
CA GLU A 247 -24.47 10.21 12.35
C GLU A 247 -25.24 10.55 11.07
N TYR A 248 -24.67 10.25 9.91
CA TYR A 248 -25.27 10.52 8.62
C TYR A 248 -25.99 9.30 7.98
N ASN A 249 -26.25 8.25 8.74
CA ASN A 249 -26.86 7.00 8.26
C ASN A 249 -26.11 6.39 7.06
N LEU A 250 -24.78 6.44 7.08
CA LEU A 250 -23.91 5.86 6.08
C LEU A 250 -23.25 4.57 6.59
N VAL A 251 -22.90 3.72 5.65
CA VAL A 251 -22.01 2.57 5.86
C VAL A 251 -20.57 3.00 5.60
N TYR A 252 -19.66 2.64 6.49
CA TYR A 252 -18.23 2.86 6.36
C TYR A 252 -17.46 1.55 6.43
N THR A 253 -16.54 1.33 5.50
CA THR A 253 -15.52 0.28 5.58
C THR A 253 -14.18 0.79 5.07
N ARG A 254 -13.08 0.18 5.56
CA ARG A 254 -11.73 0.43 5.07
C ARG A 254 -11.06 -0.89 4.66
N TYR A 255 -10.44 -0.90 3.49
CA TYR A 255 -9.60 -1.99 3.00
C TYR A 255 -8.20 -1.44 2.72
N ALA A 256 -7.26 -1.63 3.63
CA ALA A 256 -5.94 -1.01 3.58
C ALA A 256 -6.01 0.54 3.53
N ASP A 257 -5.58 1.13 2.40
CA ASP A 257 -5.64 2.56 2.09
C ASP A 257 -6.96 3.00 1.46
N ASP A 258 -7.80 2.06 0.97
CA ASP A 258 -9.09 2.35 0.34
C ASP A 258 -10.20 2.53 1.39
N LEU A 259 -10.79 3.72 1.52
CA LEU A 259 -11.95 4.02 2.34
C LEU A 259 -13.21 4.07 1.48
N THR A 260 -14.28 3.47 1.94
CA THR A 260 -15.56 3.46 1.24
C THR A 260 -16.68 3.88 2.19
N PHE A 261 -17.49 4.85 1.77
CA PHE A 261 -18.72 5.28 2.43
C PHE A 261 -19.88 5.09 1.47
N SER A 262 -21.04 4.66 1.95
CA SER A 262 -22.24 4.54 1.11
C SER A 262 -23.52 4.74 1.91
N GLY A 263 -24.58 5.15 1.23
CA GLY A 263 -25.87 5.36 1.86
C GLY A 263 -26.99 5.56 0.85
N ASP A 264 -28.22 5.63 1.35
CA ASP A 264 -29.41 5.89 0.56
C ASP A 264 -29.55 7.40 0.27
N VAL A 265 -29.08 8.23 1.21
CA VAL A 265 -28.88 9.67 1.06
C VAL A 265 -27.41 9.96 1.36
N PHE A 266 -26.79 10.85 0.60
CA PHE A 266 -25.38 11.16 0.81
C PHE A 266 -25.09 12.66 0.57
N PRO A 267 -25.06 13.49 1.63
CA PRO A 267 -24.76 14.92 1.54
C PRO A 267 -23.26 15.15 1.38
N ALA A 268 -22.73 14.84 0.19
CA ALA A 268 -21.29 14.79 -0.10
C ALA A 268 -20.57 16.11 0.19
N GLN A 269 -21.23 17.27 -0.02
CA GLN A 269 -20.65 18.60 0.24
C GLN A 269 -20.38 18.84 1.73
N GLN A 270 -21.20 18.29 2.60
CA GLN A 270 -21.06 18.41 4.07
C GLN A 270 -20.07 17.38 4.62
N ILE A 271 -20.19 16.13 4.19
CA ILE A 271 -19.44 15.00 4.78
C ILE A 271 -17.98 14.96 4.32
N LEU A 272 -17.68 15.28 3.06
CA LEU A 272 -16.32 15.17 2.54
C LEU A 272 -15.32 16.08 3.26
N PRO A 273 -15.63 17.33 3.63
CA PRO A 273 -14.75 18.15 4.47
C PRO A 273 -14.47 17.51 5.84
N LEU A 274 -15.50 16.95 6.50
CA LEU A 274 -15.36 16.29 7.81
C LEU A 274 -14.48 15.04 7.73
N ILE A 275 -14.68 14.21 6.71
CA ILE A 275 -13.82 13.05 6.46
C ILE A 275 -12.36 13.50 6.29
N LYS A 276 -12.11 14.55 5.51
CA LYS A 276 -10.77 15.08 5.30
C LYS A 276 -10.14 15.61 6.58
N GLN A 277 -10.92 16.28 7.40
CA GLN A 277 -10.48 16.80 8.70
C GLN A 277 -10.06 15.66 9.62
N ILE A 278 -10.90 14.64 9.82
CA ILE A 278 -10.61 13.47 10.67
C ILE A 278 -9.31 12.78 10.20
N ILE A 279 -9.17 12.53 8.90
CA ILE A 279 -7.99 11.87 8.35
C ILE A 279 -6.72 12.70 8.60
N ARG A 280 -6.79 14.04 8.49
CA ARG A 280 -5.66 14.94 8.74
C ARG A 280 -5.31 15.00 10.23
N GLU A 281 -6.28 15.04 11.13
CA GLU A 281 -6.08 14.99 12.58
C GLU A 281 -5.32 13.72 12.97
N GLU A 282 -5.64 12.60 12.33
CA GLU A 282 -4.96 11.32 12.52
C GLU A 282 -3.63 11.18 11.74
N LYS A 283 -3.08 12.30 11.25
CA LYS A 283 -1.78 12.39 10.57
C LYS A 283 -1.70 11.58 9.27
N PHE A 284 -2.82 11.46 8.57
CA PHE A 284 -2.90 10.92 7.23
C PHE A 284 -3.36 12.00 6.23
N GLU A 285 -3.23 11.71 4.93
CA GLU A 285 -3.67 12.59 3.86
C GLU A 285 -4.52 11.83 2.84
N ILE A 286 -5.55 12.49 2.31
CA ILE A 286 -6.38 11.94 1.25
C ILE A 286 -5.69 12.08 -0.11
N ASN A 287 -5.77 11.05 -0.91
CA ASN A 287 -5.42 11.11 -2.32
C ASN A 287 -6.56 11.72 -3.14
N HIS A 288 -6.53 13.04 -3.31
CA HIS A 288 -7.57 13.77 -4.04
C HIS A 288 -7.82 13.25 -5.46
N LYS A 289 -6.76 12.78 -6.16
CA LYS A 289 -6.87 12.24 -7.53
C LYS A 289 -7.63 10.93 -7.60
N LYS A 290 -7.71 10.19 -6.50
CA LYS A 290 -8.42 8.92 -6.39
C LYS A 290 -9.81 9.05 -5.75
N THR A 291 -10.14 10.17 -5.14
CA THR A 291 -11.48 10.42 -4.55
C THR A 291 -12.54 10.42 -5.65
N ARG A 292 -13.57 9.59 -5.50
CA ARG A 292 -14.66 9.43 -6.46
C ARG A 292 -16.00 9.35 -5.74
N PHE A 293 -16.95 10.17 -6.17
CA PHE A 293 -18.35 10.08 -5.78
C PHE A 293 -19.16 9.43 -6.90
N LEU A 294 -19.81 8.33 -6.61
CA LEU A 294 -20.58 7.52 -7.54
C LEU A 294 -22.05 7.58 -7.15
N SER A 295 -22.89 8.10 -8.02
CA SER A 295 -24.34 8.28 -7.83
C SER A 295 -25.13 7.73 -9.00
N GLY A 296 -26.40 7.44 -8.79
CA GLY A 296 -27.34 7.00 -9.81
C GLY A 296 -26.87 5.74 -10.55
N HIS A 297 -26.94 5.76 -11.87
CA HIS A 297 -26.60 4.62 -12.75
C HIS A 297 -25.10 4.42 -13.00
N LYS A 298 -24.23 5.20 -12.36
CA LYS A 298 -22.78 5.02 -12.50
C LYS A 298 -22.37 3.65 -11.98
N ARG A 299 -21.43 3.00 -12.68
CA ARG A 299 -20.88 1.72 -12.27
C ARG A 299 -20.18 1.83 -10.93
N LYS A 300 -20.66 1.05 -9.95
CA LYS A 300 -20.12 1.01 -8.59
C LYS A 300 -19.22 -0.22 -8.44
N ILE A 301 -17.92 0.02 -8.30
CA ILE A 301 -16.89 -1.00 -8.08
C ILE A 301 -16.10 -0.61 -6.83
N ILE A 302 -16.09 -1.48 -5.82
CA ILE A 302 -15.35 -1.34 -4.56
C ILE A 302 -14.31 -2.44 -4.51
N THR A 303 -13.03 -2.11 -4.30
CA THR A 303 -11.91 -3.06 -4.21
C THR A 303 -11.92 -4.15 -5.31
N GLY A 304 -12.33 -3.78 -6.54
CA GLY A 304 -12.40 -4.70 -7.68
C GLY A 304 -13.70 -5.48 -7.85
N VAL A 305 -14.62 -5.41 -6.89
CA VAL A 305 -15.93 -6.09 -6.91
C VAL A 305 -17.02 -5.10 -7.30
N SER A 306 -17.93 -5.50 -8.18
CA SER A 306 -19.08 -4.70 -8.62
C SER A 306 -20.29 -4.95 -7.74
N ILE A 307 -20.90 -3.86 -7.26
CA ILE A 307 -22.18 -3.83 -6.54
C ILE A 307 -23.30 -3.22 -7.38
N SER A 308 -23.07 -2.98 -8.67
CA SER A 308 -23.99 -2.25 -9.56
C SER A 308 -25.32 -2.97 -9.80
N SER A 309 -25.44 -4.25 -9.47
CA SER A 309 -26.72 -4.98 -9.57
C SER A 309 -27.68 -4.64 -8.43
N GLY A 310 -27.17 -4.12 -7.31
CA GLY A 310 -27.95 -3.90 -6.08
C GLY A 310 -28.31 -5.16 -5.30
N VAL A 311 -28.22 -6.33 -5.91
CA VAL A 311 -28.71 -7.60 -5.33
C VAL A 311 -27.57 -8.55 -4.96
N LYS A 312 -26.53 -8.64 -5.80
CA LYS A 312 -25.41 -9.56 -5.60
C LYS A 312 -24.07 -8.96 -5.93
N LEU A 313 -23.03 -9.46 -5.26
CA LEU A 313 -21.65 -9.14 -5.57
C LEU A 313 -21.25 -9.84 -6.87
N THR A 314 -20.57 -9.13 -7.75
CA THR A 314 -20.06 -9.72 -9.01
C THR A 314 -18.70 -9.12 -9.35
N ILE A 315 -17.91 -9.84 -10.14
CA ILE A 315 -16.74 -9.22 -10.76
C ILE A 315 -17.15 -8.42 -12.00
N PRO A 316 -16.40 -7.37 -12.38
CA PRO A 316 -16.73 -6.51 -13.53
C PRO A 316 -16.88 -7.29 -14.84
N LYS A 317 -17.89 -6.94 -15.67
CA LYS A 317 -18.17 -7.62 -16.95
C LYS A 317 -16.94 -7.74 -17.86
N ALA A 318 -16.11 -6.69 -17.92
CA ALA A 318 -14.89 -6.71 -18.73
C ALA A 318 -13.91 -7.81 -18.26
N LYS A 319 -13.76 -7.96 -16.93
CA LYS A 319 -12.90 -8.99 -16.33
C LYS A 319 -13.46 -10.39 -16.58
N LYS A 320 -14.78 -10.58 -16.50
CA LYS A 320 -15.43 -11.84 -16.86
C LYS A 320 -15.14 -12.23 -18.32
N ARG A 321 -15.24 -11.28 -19.25
CA ARG A 321 -14.96 -11.51 -20.68
C ARG A 321 -13.50 -11.90 -20.90
N GLU A 322 -12.58 -11.20 -20.27
CA GLU A 322 -11.14 -11.49 -20.35
C GLU A 322 -10.83 -12.93 -19.87
N ILE A 323 -11.35 -13.30 -18.68
CA ILE A 323 -11.14 -14.63 -18.11
C ILE A 323 -11.74 -15.69 -19.03
N ARG A 324 -13.00 -15.53 -19.47
CA ARG A 324 -13.67 -16.48 -20.36
C ARG A 324 -12.92 -16.67 -21.68
N LYS A 325 -12.43 -15.58 -22.26
CA LYS A 325 -11.60 -15.62 -23.46
C LYS A 325 -10.34 -16.48 -23.25
N ASN A 326 -9.61 -16.23 -22.14
CA ASN A 326 -8.37 -16.94 -21.87
C ASN A 326 -8.63 -18.42 -21.59
N VAL A 327 -9.65 -18.77 -20.81
CA VAL A 327 -10.07 -20.16 -20.56
C VAL A 327 -10.41 -20.86 -21.84
N HIS A 328 -11.25 -20.24 -22.69
CA HIS A 328 -11.67 -20.81 -23.98
C HIS A 328 -10.45 -21.14 -24.86
N PHE A 329 -9.54 -20.19 -25.04
CA PHE A 329 -8.37 -20.43 -25.89
C PHE A 329 -7.43 -21.51 -25.36
N ILE A 330 -7.24 -21.61 -24.06
CA ILE A 330 -6.40 -22.67 -23.48
C ILE A 330 -7.02 -24.05 -23.68
N LEU A 331 -8.34 -24.17 -23.49
CA LEU A 331 -9.03 -25.46 -23.63
C LEU A 331 -9.23 -25.88 -25.07
N THR A 332 -9.22 -24.94 -26.04
CA THR A 332 -9.46 -25.26 -27.47
C THR A 332 -8.19 -25.24 -28.33
N LYS A 333 -7.16 -24.52 -27.95
CA LYS A 333 -5.98 -24.24 -28.77
C LYS A 333 -4.65 -24.56 -28.08
N GLU A 334 -4.68 -25.20 -26.94
CA GLU A 334 -3.53 -25.46 -26.05
C GLU A 334 -2.89 -24.25 -25.40
N LEU A 335 -2.24 -24.50 -24.26
CA LEU A 335 -1.60 -23.46 -23.43
C LEU A 335 -0.46 -22.75 -24.18
N GLY A 336 0.40 -23.51 -24.87
CA GLY A 336 1.57 -22.94 -25.55
C GLY A 336 1.19 -22.04 -26.73
N GLU A 337 0.17 -22.38 -27.49
CA GLU A 337 -0.34 -21.54 -28.58
C GLU A 337 -0.97 -20.25 -28.04
N HIS A 338 -1.75 -20.37 -26.95
CA HIS A 338 -2.34 -19.20 -26.30
C HIS A 338 -1.26 -18.26 -25.76
N GLN A 339 -0.22 -18.75 -25.08
CA GLN A 339 0.88 -17.94 -24.57
C GLN A 339 1.63 -17.22 -25.69
N ARG A 340 1.95 -17.90 -26.80
CA ARG A 340 2.57 -17.27 -27.98
C ARG A 340 1.70 -16.13 -28.53
N ARG A 341 0.39 -16.35 -28.64
CA ARG A 341 -0.56 -15.35 -29.14
C ARG A 341 -0.63 -14.08 -28.28
N ILE A 342 -0.52 -14.20 -26.97
CA ILE A 342 -0.55 -13.05 -26.03
C ILE A 342 0.84 -12.49 -25.74
N GLY A 343 1.88 -13.05 -26.33
CA GLY A 343 3.29 -12.64 -26.09
C GLY A 343 3.74 -12.88 -24.64
N SER A 344 3.23 -13.94 -24.00
CA SER A 344 3.56 -14.26 -22.60
C SER A 344 4.50 -15.46 -22.55
N HIS A 345 5.64 -15.30 -21.87
CA HIS A 345 6.59 -16.37 -21.56
C HIS A 345 6.51 -16.82 -20.10
N ASP A 346 5.41 -16.52 -19.43
CA ASP A 346 5.24 -16.80 -18.01
C ASP A 346 4.96 -18.27 -17.72
N PRO A 347 5.88 -19.00 -17.05
CA PRO A 347 5.68 -20.42 -16.74
C PRO A 347 4.53 -20.64 -15.73
N ALA A 348 4.19 -19.64 -14.92
CA ALA A 348 3.09 -19.72 -13.96
C ALA A 348 1.75 -19.21 -14.50
N TYR A 349 1.62 -18.99 -15.82
CA TYR A 349 0.42 -18.40 -16.42
C TYR A 349 -0.85 -19.18 -16.09
N LEU A 350 -0.82 -20.52 -16.25
CA LEU A 350 -1.95 -21.39 -15.94
C LEU A 350 -2.35 -21.31 -14.47
N LYS A 351 -1.38 -21.38 -13.56
CA LYS A 351 -1.61 -21.24 -12.12
C LYS A 351 -2.24 -19.89 -11.76
N ARG A 352 -1.78 -18.82 -12.39
CA ARG A 352 -2.35 -17.47 -12.18
C ARG A 352 -3.77 -17.34 -12.72
N LEU A 353 -4.09 -18.00 -13.86
CA LEU A 353 -5.45 -18.01 -14.39
C LEU A 353 -6.39 -18.80 -13.46
N ILE A 354 -5.95 -19.96 -12.97
CA ILE A 354 -6.67 -20.74 -11.96
C ILE A 354 -6.89 -19.91 -10.70
N GLY A 355 -5.87 -19.23 -10.20
CA GLY A 355 -5.99 -18.31 -9.06
C GLY A 355 -7.01 -17.17 -9.31
N THR A 356 -7.07 -16.65 -10.54
CA THR A 356 -8.05 -15.64 -10.93
C THR A 356 -9.49 -16.19 -10.94
N LEU A 357 -9.66 -17.43 -11.38
CA LEU A 357 -10.95 -18.13 -11.32
C LEU A 357 -11.35 -18.46 -9.88
N CYS A 358 -10.42 -18.87 -9.02
CA CYS A 358 -10.67 -19.08 -7.60
C CYS A 358 -11.12 -17.77 -6.92
N TYR A 359 -10.49 -16.64 -7.24
CA TYR A 359 -10.95 -15.31 -6.81
C TYR A 359 -12.36 -15.02 -7.33
N TRP A 360 -12.68 -15.31 -8.59
CA TRP A 360 -14.04 -15.14 -9.09
C TRP A 360 -15.04 -16.01 -8.32
N ARG A 361 -14.73 -17.28 -8.09
CA ARG A 361 -15.56 -18.20 -7.31
C ARG A 361 -15.79 -17.69 -5.87
N SER A 362 -14.80 -17.06 -5.25
CA SER A 362 -14.97 -16.50 -3.90
C SER A 362 -15.96 -15.33 -3.83
N ILE A 363 -16.20 -14.63 -4.95
CA ILE A 363 -17.20 -13.57 -5.07
C ILE A 363 -18.56 -14.09 -5.54
N GLU A 364 -18.57 -15.07 -6.43
CA GLU A 364 -19.76 -15.70 -7.03
C GLU A 364 -19.68 -17.23 -6.83
N PRO A 365 -19.93 -17.75 -5.62
CA PRO A 365 -19.70 -19.18 -5.30
C PRO A 365 -20.57 -20.13 -6.12
N ASP A 366 -21.78 -19.71 -6.47
CA ASP A 366 -22.76 -20.54 -7.20
C ASP A 366 -22.57 -20.48 -8.74
N ASN A 367 -21.47 -19.93 -9.22
CA ASN A 367 -21.23 -19.80 -10.64
C ASN A 367 -20.65 -21.09 -11.22
N VAL A 368 -21.53 -21.93 -11.81
CA VAL A 368 -21.21 -23.24 -12.40
C VAL A 368 -20.07 -23.13 -13.41
N TYR A 369 -20.12 -22.17 -14.35
CA TYR A 369 -19.05 -21.95 -15.33
C TYR A 369 -17.66 -21.83 -14.69
N VAL A 370 -17.57 -21.12 -13.56
CA VAL A 370 -16.29 -20.89 -12.88
C VAL A 370 -15.79 -22.19 -12.25
N SER A 371 -16.68 -22.97 -11.65
CA SER A 371 -16.33 -24.24 -11.02
C SER A 371 -15.84 -25.25 -12.07
N ASP A 372 -16.54 -25.38 -13.20
CA ASP A 372 -16.18 -26.25 -14.31
C ASP A 372 -14.84 -25.81 -14.93
N SER A 373 -14.66 -24.51 -15.14
CA SER A 373 -13.40 -23.98 -15.69
C SER A 373 -12.21 -24.26 -14.77
N ILE A 374 -12.38 -24.16 -13.43
CA ILE A 374 -11.33 -24.51 -12.47
C ILE A 374 -11.00 -26.00 -12.57
N ALA A 375 -12.01 -26.87 -12.63
CA ALA A 375 -11.81 -28.31 -12.73
C ALA A 375 -11.05 -28.68 -14.01
N ALA A 376 -11.48 -28.17 -15.18
CA ALA A 376 -10.84 -28.40 -16.45
C ALA A 376 -9.38 -27.92 -16.49
N LEU A 377 -9.10 -26.70 -16.03
CA LEU A 377 -7.73 -26.17 -16.03
C LEU A 377 -6.82 -26.87 -15.01
N LYS A 378 -7.34 -27.35 -13.88
CA LYS A 378 -6.56 -28.19 -12.94
C LYS A 378 -6.26 -29.57 -13.50
N HIS A 379 -7.17 -30.15 -14.27
CA HIS A 379 -6.89 -31.40 -14.99
C HIS A 379 -5.75 -31.18 -15.99
N LEU A 380 -5.83 -30.12 -16.77
CA LEU A 380 -4.77 -29.75 -17.71
C LEU A 380 -3.41 -29.51 -17.00
N GLU A 381 -3.41 -28.84 -15.84
CA GLU A 381 -2.19 -28.57 -15.05
C GLU A 381 -1.47 -29.85 -14.59
N ARG A 382 -2.21 -30.94 -14.37
CA ARG A 382 -1.63 -32.24 -13.98
C ARG A 382 -1.06 -33.02 -15.17
N SER A 383 -1.39 -32.62 -16.37
CA SER A 383 -0.95 -33.27 -17.62
C SER A 383 0.33 -32.62 -18.18
N TYR A 384 0.74 -31.47 -17.60
CA TYR A 384 2.00 -30.78 -17.89
C TYR A 384 2.98 -30.92 -16.71
#